data_4a4e771ae134322ac209873cb2293e63
#
_entry.id   4a4e771ae134322ac209873cb2293e63
#
_cell.length_a   1.000
_cell.length_b   1.000
_cell.length_c   1.000
_cell.angle_alpha   90.00
_cell.angle_beta   90.00
_cell.angle_gamma   90.00
#
_symmetry.space_group_name_H-M   'P 1'
#
loop_
_entity.id
_entity.type
_entity.pdbx_description
1 polymer ?
#
loop_
_entity_poly.entity_id
_entity_poly.type
_entity_poly.pdbx_seq_one_letter_code
_entity_poly.pdbx_strand_id
1 'polypeptide(L)'
;MLKIKDYVKADSLEQAYELNQKRTNCILGGMLWLKMSNRNVQKAIDLSGLGLNQIEETEEEFRIGCMTTLRELECHERLNQWCEGAVKDAVSDIVGVQFRNLATIGGSIFGRYGFSDVLTVFLAMDSYVELYKGGIVPLQEFAQMKRDNDILVRVIVKKDQRNMIYLAHRNSKTDFPVLTCAVSVNAENGCVCIGARPQKAVRLELTEAVREKVWSGVCTEEEMKKEAECIASQVKMDSNMRAGKEYRSRLAYVLIHRTLEALNTKGGDQ
;
A
#
# COMPACT_ATOMS: atom_id res chain seq x y z
N MET A 1 26.23 1.06 11.95
CA MET A 1 25.98 2.32 11.24
C MET A 1 26.09 2.09 9.74
N LEU A 2 25.17 2.62 8.93
CA LEU A 2 25.25 2.58 7.47
C LEU A 2 26.57 3.17 6.98
N LYS A 3 27.25 2.47 6.07
CA LYS A 3 28.42 2.97 5.36
C LYS A 3 28.16 2.91 3.86
N ILE A 4 28.34 4.03 3.17
CA ILE A 4 28.24 4.13 1.71
C ILE A 4 29.63 4.52 1.22
N LYS A 5 30.22 3.73 0.31
CA LYS A 5 31.56 4.00 -0.23
C LYS A 5 31.54 4.93 -1.43
N ASP A 6 30.50 4.80 -2.25
CA ASP A 6 30.36 5.55 -3.49
C ASP A 6 28.89 5.89 -3.75
N TYR A 7 28.64 6.95 -4.51
CA TYR A 7 27.32 7.45 -4.87
C TYR A 7 27.26 7.73 -6.37
N VAL A 8 26.17 7.31 -7.00
CA VAL A 8 25.90 7.60 -8.41
C VAL A 8 24.47 8.07 -8.56
N LYS A 9 24.29 9.25 -9.13
CA LYS A 9 23.03 9.69 -9.68
C LYS A 9 22.92 9.08 -11.08
N ALA A 10 21.95 8.19 -11.27
CA ALA A 10 21.83 7.46 -12.52
C ALA A 10 21.34 8.39 -13.65
N ASP A 11 21.94 8.24 -14.83
CA ASP A 11 21.58 8.97 -16.04
C ASP A 11 20.45 8.26 -16.83
N SER A 12 20.26 6.96 -16.57
CA SER A 12 19.21 6.16 -17.21
C SER A 12 18.77 5.00 -16.32
N LEU A 13 17.57 4.43 -16.61
CA LEU A 13 17.10 3.19 -15.99
C LEU A 13 18.01 2.01 -16.28
N GLU A 14 18.61 1.96 -17.48
CA GLU A 14 19.55 0.91 -17.86
C GLU A 14 20.79 0.93 -16.97
N GLN A 15 21.42 2.09 -16.83
CA GLN A 15 22.57 2.26 -15.94
C GLN A 15 22.22 1.87 -14.49
N ALA A 16 21.07 2.36 -13.99
CA ALA A 16 20.62 2.03 -12.64
C ALA A 16 20.41 0.52 -12.46
N TYR A 17 19.81 -0.14 -13.45
CA TYR A 17 19.57 -1.58 -13.44
C TYR A 17 20.89 -2.37 -13.43
N GLU A 18 21.83 -2.07 -14.33
CA GLU A 18 23.13 -2.72 -14.39
C GLU A 18 23.91 -2.60 -13.07
N LEU A 19 23.92 -1.41 -12.50
CA LEU A 19 24.54 -1.16 -11.19
C LEU A 19 23.85 -1.96 -10.08
N ASN A 20 22.52 -2.08 -10.11
CA ASN A 20 21.74 -2.77 -9.09
C ASN A 20 21.89 -4.30 -9.12
N GLN A 21 22.44 -4.89 -10.19
CA GLN A 21 22.69 -6.34 -10.25
C GLN A 21 23.76 -6.79 -9.24
N LYS A 22 24.61 -5.88 -8.76
CA LYS A 22 25.59 -6.16 -7.70
C LYS A 22 24.89 -6.03 -6.34
N ARG A 23 24.76 -7.16 -5.61
CA ARG A 23 24.11 -7.20 -4.27
C ARG A 23 24.66 -6.26 -3.22
N THR A 24 25.89 -5.76 -3.41
CA THR A 24 26.52 -4.78 -2.53
C THR A 24 26.10 -3.35 -2.83
N ASN A 25 25.44 -3.12 -3.95
CA ASN A 25 24.86 -1.83 -4.31
C ASN A 25 23.41 -1.72 -3.78
N CYS A 26 22.86 -0.52 -3.80
CA CYS A 26 21.52 -0.28 -3.30
C CYS A 26 20.90 0.93 -3.99
N ILE A 27 19.68 0.76 -4.50
CA ILE A 27 18.86 1.87 -4.96
C ILE A 27 18.40 2.69 -3.75
N LEU A 28 18.46 4.00 -3.89
CA LEU A 28 17.98 4.96 -2.90
C LEU A 28 16.53 5.35 -3.21
N GLY A 29 15.65 5.14 -2.23
CA GLY A 29 14.41 5.89 -2.11
C GLY A 29 14.61 7.04 -1.12
N GLY A 30 13.68 7.23 -0.18
CA GLY A 30 13.83 8.25 0.87
C GLY A 30 14.90 8.00 1.94
N MET A 31 15.63 6.91 1.86
CA MET A 31 16.70 6.48 2.78
C MET A 31 16.27 6.24 4.25
N LEU A 32 15.02 6.38 4.61
CA LEU A 32 14.56 6.41 6.00
C LEU A 32 14.89 5.12 6.78
N TRP A 33 14.68 3.96 6.17
CA TRP A 33 15.05 2.67 6.74
C TRP A 33 16.52 2.32 6.48
N LEU A 34 17.03 2.68 5.31
CA LEU A 34 18.42 2.38 4.95
C LEU A 34 19.40 3.02 5.91
N LYS A 35 19.20 4.31 6.26
CA LYS A 35 20.09 5.03 7.18
C LYS A 35 20.14 4.43 8.59
N MET A 36 19.09 3.75 9.02
CA MET A 36 19.02 3.08 10.32
C MET A 36 19.65 1.69 10.32
N SER A 37 20.08 1.20 9.17
CA SER A 37 20.69 -0.12 9.02
C SER A 37 22.19 -0.11 9.34
N ASN A 38 22.76 -1.30 9.54
CA ASN A 38 24.21 -1.50 9.68
C ASN A 38 24.85 -2.01 8.37
N ARG A 39 24.23 -1.69 7.21
CA ARG A 39 24.71 -2.17 5.91
C ARG A 39 26.00 -1.45 5.46
N ASN A 40 26.84 -2.22 4.77
CA ASN A 40 27.93 -1.68 3.97
C ASN A 40 27.47 -1.66 2.50
N VAL A 41 27.23 -0.48 1.96
CA VAL A 41 26.82 -0.26 0.58
C VAL A 41 28.04 0.18 -0.23
N GLN A 42 28.35 -0.57 -1.29
CA GLN A 42 29.48 -0.20 -2.17
C GLN A 42 29.12 1.01 -3.01
N LYS A 43 27.91 0.97 -3.62
CA LYS A 43 27.41 2.07 -4.45
C LYS A 43 25.95 2.34 -4.13
N ALA A 44 25.64 3.56 -3.73
CA ALA A 44 24.30 4.07 -3.60
C ALA A 44 23.84 4.63 -4.96
N ILE A 45 22.71 4.13 -5.46
CA ILE A 45 22.17 4.45 -6.79
C ILE A 45 20.96 5.37 -6.58
N ASP A 46 21.06 6.60 -7.03
CA ASP A 46 20.02 7.60 -6.91
C ASP A 46 19.24 7.72 -8.24
N LEU A 47 17.93 7.59 -8.17
CA LEU A 47 17.01 7.68 -9.31
C LEU A 47 16.40 9.08 -9.48
N SER A 48 16.75 10.05 -8.65
CA SER A 48 16.11 11.38 -8.64
C SER A 48 16.28 12.18 -9.93
N GLY A 49 17.25 11.80 -10.77
CA GLY A 49 17.48 12.40 -12.09
C GLY A 49 16.59 11.88 -13.19
N LEU A 50 15.80 10.83 -12.97
CA LEU A 50 15.09 10.11 -14.02
C LEU A 50 13.61 10.53 -14.19
N GLY A 51 13.15 11.57 -13.51
CA GLY A 51 11.77 12.05 -13.61
C GLY A 51 10.72 11.10 -13.03
N LEU A 52 11.11 10.18 -12.14
CA LEU A 52 10.25 9.16 -11.55
C LEU A 52 9.46 9.63 -10.32
N ASN A 53 9.28 10.92 -10.15
CA ASN A 53 8.55 11.56 -9.03
C ASN A 53 7.25 12.23 -9.47
N GLN A 54 6.73 11.88 -10.64
CA GLN A 54 5.49 12.45 -11.17
C GLN A 54 4.30 11.52 -10.91
N ILE A 55 3.12 12.11 -10.74
CA ILE A 55 1.83 11.42 -10.78
C ILE A 55 1.14 11.88 -12.07
N GLU A 56 1.14 11.00 -13.05
CA GLU A 56 0.47 11.22 -14.32
C GLU A 56 -0.96 10.67 -14.24
N GLU A 57 -1.92 11.43 -14.74
CA GLU A 57 -3.32 11.03 -14.80
C GLU A 57 -3.78 10.96 -16.25
N THR A 58 -4.41 9.84 -16.60
CA THR A 58 -5.16 9.68 -17.86
C THR A 58 -6.65 9.45 -17.54
N GLU A 59 -7.46 9.26 -18.58
CA GLU A 59 -8.86 8.88 -18.38
C GLU A 59 -8.99 7.50 -17.73
N GLU A 60 -8.04 6.59 -17.99
CA GLU A 60 -8.10 5.20 -17.59
C GLU A 60 -7.30 4.86 -16.31
N GLU A 61 -6.26 5.65 -15.99
CA GLU A 61 -5.34 5.27 -14.92
C GLU A 61 -4.56 6.45 -14.32
N PHE A 62 -4.07 6.22 -13.09
CA PHE A 62 -2.98 6.99 -12.49
C PHE A 62 -1.67 6.21 -12.64
N ARG A 63 -0.60 6.89 -13.11
CA ARG A 63 0.77 6.39 -13.17
C ARG A 63 1.62 7.13 -12.18
N ILE A 64 2.01 6.47 -11.10
CA ILE A 64 2.69 7.07 -9.96
C ILE A 64 4.16 6.63 -9.99
N GLY A 65 5.07 7.52 -10.29
CA GLY A 65 6.50 7.24 -10.33
C GLY A 65 7.03 6.77 -8.96
N CYS A 66 7.99 5.87 -8.96
CA CYS A 66 8.47 5.23 -7.72
C CYS A 66 9.13 6.20 -6.74
N MET A 67 9.60 7.35 -7.20
CA MET A 67 10.22 8.40 -6.37
C MET A 67 9.21 9.42 -5.85
N THR A 68 7.91 9.31 -6.21
CA THR A 68 6.83 10.12 -5.62
C THR A 68 6.82 9.93 -4.10
N THR A 69 6.83 11.02 -3.35
CA THR A 69 6.83 11.00 -1.89
C THR A 69 5.44 10.69 -1.33
N LEU A 70 5.39 10.18 -0.10
CA LEU A 70 4.11 9.96 0.58
C LEU A 70 3.38 11.29 0.84
N ARG A 71 4.12 12.41 0.94
CA ARG A 71 3.50 13.73 1.07
C ARG A 71 2.82 14.18 -0.23
N GLU A 72 3.43 13.92 -1.38
CA GLU A 72 2.80 14.18 -2.68
C GLU A 72 1.53 13.34 -2.86
N LEU A 73 1.53 12.06 -2.47
CA LEU A 73 0.32 11.23 -2.44
C LEU A 73 -0.76 11.80 -1.51
N GLU A 74 -0.37 12.22 -0.29
CA GLU A 74 -1.28 12.80 0.70
C GLU A 74 -1.99 14.06 0.17
N CYS A 75 -1.28 14.88 -0.61
CA CYS A 75 -1.76 16.17 -1.11
C CYS A 75 -2.34 16.13 -2.51
N HIS A 76 -2.28 14.99 -3.23
CA HIS A 76 -2.75 14.92 -4.61
C HIS A 76 -4.27 14.89 -4.70
N GLU A 77 -4.88 16.03 -5.05
CA GLU A 77 -6.33 16.23 -5.03
C GLU A 77 -7.08 15.20 -5.87
N ARG A 78 -6.71 15.04 -7.15
CA ARG A 78 -7.42 14.16 -8.09
C ARG A 78 -7.40 12.69 -7.65
N LEU A 79 -6.23 12.18 -7.21
CA LEU A 79 -6.11 10.82 -6.69
C LEU A 79 -7.00 10.62 -5.46
N ASN A 80 -6.97 11.59 -4.52
CA ASN A 80 -7.73 11.49 -3.28
C ASN A 80 -9.24 11.70 -3.51
N GLN A 81 -9.65 12.50 -4.49
CA GLN A 81 -11.06 12.57 -4.91
C GLN A 81 -11.54 11.24 -5.49
N TRP A 82 -10.74 10.63 -6.37
CA TRP A 82 -11.09 9.36 -7.00
C TRP A 82 -11.20 8.19 -6.01
N CYS A 83 -10.31 8.11 -5.02
CA CYS A 83 -10.31 7.06 -4.01
C CYS A 83 -10.98 7.47 -2.69
N GLU A 84 -11.83 8.51 -2.69
CA GLU A 84 -12.59 9.01 -1.54
C GLU A 84 -11.73 9.28 -0.28
N GLY A 85 -10.49 9.70 -0.49
CA GLY A 85 -9.55 10.01 0.58
C GLY A 85 -8.77 8.82 1.14
N ALA A 86 -9.04 7.60 0.71
CA ALA A 86 -8.41 6.40 1.29
C ALA A 86 -6.88 6.41 1.23
N VAL A 87 -6.27 6.96 0.16
CA VAL A 87 -4.81 7.11 0.07
C VAL A 87 -4.31 8.13 1.09
N LYS A 88 -4.97 9.27 1.21
CA LYS A 88 -4.64 10.30 2.21
C LYS A 88 -4.74 9.73 3.62
N ASP A 89 -5.81 9.01 3.94
CA ASP A 89 -6.02 8.40 5.26
C ASP A 89 -4.94 7.35 5.57
N ALA A 90 -4.51 6.58 4.57
CA ALA A 90 -3.46 5.59 4.72
C ALA A 90 -2.09 6.20 5.03
N VAL A 91 -1.77 7.39 4.48
CA VAL A 91 -0.44 7.97 4.63
C VAL A 91 -0.34 9.06 5.69
N SER A 92 -1.42 9.75 6.02
CA SER A 92 -1.43 10.95 6.87
C SER A 92 -0.84 10.73 8.27
N ASP A 93 -1.03 9.54 8.84
CA ASP A 93 -0.54 9.16 10.17
C ASP A 93 0.81 8.41 10.13
N ILE A 94 1.46 8.30 8.97
CA ILE A 94 2.82 7.74 8.87
C ILE A 94 3.81 8.76 9.41
N VAL A 95 4.19 8.60 10.68
CA VAL A 95 5.14 9.44 11.42
C VAL A 95 4.74 10.93 11.36
N GLY A 96 5.45 11.75 10.62
CA GLY A 96 5.22 13.17 10.48
C GLY A 96 5.47 13.66 9.07
N VAL A 97 5.13 14.94 8.79
CA VAL A 97 5.30 15.53 7.45
C VAL A 97 6.73 15.43 6.96
N GLN A 98 7.74 15.67 7.83
CA GLN A 98 9.15 15.58 7.46
C GLN A 98 9.54 14.17 6.99
N PHE A 99 8.96 13.13 7.61
CA PHE A 99 9.16 11.76 7.20
C PHE A 99 8.50 11.50 5.84
N ARG A 100 7.26 11.95 5.66
CA ARG A 100 6.50 11.76 4.42
C ARG A 100 7.06 12.53 3.24
N ASN A 101 7.75 13.66 3.47
CA ASN A 101 8.48 14.39 2.43
C ASN A 101 9.68 13.62 1.86
N LEU A 102 10.15 12.59 2.56
CA LEU A 102 11.29 11.76 2.13
C LEU A 102 10.88 10.35 1.76
N ALA A 103 9.92 9.75 2.47
CA ALA A 103 9.43 8.41 2.17
C ALA A 103 8.76 8.37 0.80
N THR A 104 9.13 7.38 -0.02
CA THR A 104 8.61 7.24 -1.38
C THR A 104 7.67 6.04 -1.50
N ILE A 105 6.73 6.13 -2.45
CA ILE A 105 5.84 5.01 -2.78
C ILE A 105 6.66 3.78 -3.20
N GLY A 106 7.68 3.96 -4.03
CA GLY A 106 8.57 2.89 -4.46
C GLY A 106 9.25 2.19 -3.30
N GLY A 107 9.79 2.96 -2.35
CA GLY A 107 10.40 2.40 -1.13
C GLY A 107 9.41 1.61 -0.28
N SER A 108 8.16 2.06 -0.18
CA SER A 108 7.11 1.41 0.59
C SER A 108 6.61 0.12 -0.09
N ILE A 109 6.34 0.16 -1.39
CA ILE A 109 5.83 -0.99 -2.16
C ILE A 109 6.93 -2.04 -2.39
N PHE A 110 8.11 -1.63 -2.88
CA PHE A 110 9.23 -2.56 -3.11
C PHE A 110 9.73 -3.18 -1.80
N GLY A 111 9.67 -2.40 -0.72
CA GLY A 111 10.04 -2.84 0.63
C GLY A 111 9.21 -4.02 1.13
N ARG A 112 7.95 -4.15 0.72
CA ARG A 112 7.00 -5.19 1.15
C ARG A 112 7.02 -5.40 2.66
N TYR A 113 7.06 -4.29 3.41
CA TYR A 113 7.09 -4.33 4.87
C TYR A 113 5.75 -4.80 5.43
N GLY A 114 5.80 -5.62 6.49
CA GLY A 114 4.59 -6.15 7.14
C GLY A 114 3.73 -5.09 7.83
N PHE A 115 4.23 -3.86 7.99
CA PHE A 115 3.53 -2.72 8.59
C PHE A 115 3.13 -1.65 7.56
N SER A 116 3.20 -1.94 6.26
CA SER A 116 3.00 -0.94 5.22
C SER A 116 1.53 -0.58 5.03
N ASP A 117 1.17 0.61 5.47
CA ASP A 117 -0.12 1.24 5.18
C ASP A 117 -0.31 1.40 3.67
N VAL A 118 0.74 1.86 2.98
CA VAL A 118 0.75 2.07 1.52
C VAL A 118 0.44 0.78 0.77
N LEU A 119 1.11 -0.34 1.11
CA LEU A 119 0.83 -1.61 0.45
C LEU A 119 -0.62 -2.06 0.69
N THR A 120 -1.16 -1.85 1.91
CA THR A 120 -2.53 -2.25 2.25
C THR A 120 -3.56 -1.49 1.42
N VAL A 121 -3.45 -0.16 1.31
CA VAL A 121 -4.43 0.65 0.56
C VAL A 121 -4.35 0.40 -0.95
N PHE A 122 -3.14 0.28 -1.52
CA PHE A 122 -3.00 0.01 -2.95
C PHE A 122 -3.40 -1.42 -3.35
N LEU A 123 -3.30 -2.40 -2.46
CA LEU A 123 -3.84 -3.76 -2.70
C LEU A 123 -5.37 -3.79 -2.80
N ALA A 124 -6.06 -2.83 -2.20
CA ALA A 124 -7.51 -2.73 -2.30
C ALA A 124 -7.99 -2.09 -3.62
N MET A 125 -7.08 -1.62 -4.46
CA MET A 125 -7.35 -1.06 -5.78
C MET A 125 -6.99 -2.04 -6.89
N ASP A 126 -7.40 -1.77 -8.12
CA ASP A 126 -6.87 -2.45 -9.31
C ASP A 126 -5.50 -1.85 -9.65
N SER A 127 -4.48 -2.37 -8.96
CA SER A 127 -3.13 -1.82 -8.97
C SER A 127 -2.11 -2.78 -9.55
N TYR A 128 -1.14 -2.20 -10.24
CA TYR A 128 -0.02 -2.89 -10.87
C TYR A 128 1.28 -2.19 -10.52
N VAL A 129 2.39 -2.89 -10.66
CA VAL A 129 3.74 -2.32 -10.66
C VAL A 129 4.37 -2.49 -12.02
N GLU A 130 5.04 -1.46 -12.50
CA GLU A 130 5.90 -1.53 -13.67
C GLU A 130 7.34 -1.74 -13.20
N LEU A 131 7.91 -2.86 -13.57
CA LEU A 131 9.31 -3.22 -13.34
C LEU A 131 10.11 -2.98 -14.62
N TYR A 132 11.35 -2.53 -14.50
CA TYR A 132 12.17 -2.17 -15.66
C TYR A 132 12.41 -3.35 -16.63
N LYS A 133 12.68 -4.53 -16.11
CA LYS A 133 12.83 -5.76 -16.93
C LYS A 133 11.65 -6.69 -16.80
N GLY A 134 11.00 -6.73 -15.63
CA GLY A 134 9.89 -7.62 -15.33
C GLY A 134 8.55 -7.20 -15.96
N GLY A 135 8.47 -5.97 -16.55
CA GLY A 135 7.24 -5.47 -17.15
C GLY A 135 6.15 -5.12 -16.12
N ILE A 136 4.91 -5.15 -16.56
CA ILE A 136 3.75 -4.82 -15.71
C ILE A 136 3.25 -6.09 -15.02
N VAL A 137 3.20 -6.03 -13.68
CA VAL A 137 2.79 -7.14 -12.81
C VAL A 137 1.69 -6.67 -11.88
N PRO A 138 0.58 -7.44 -11.68
CA PRO A 138 -0.42 -7.12 -10.67
C PRO A 138 0.20 -6.95 -9.29
N LEU A 139 -0.20 -5.91 -8.55
CA LEU A 139 0.38 -5.62 -7.23
C LEU A 139 0.19 -6.78 -6.25
N GLN A 140 -0.92 -7.50 -6.35
CA GLN A 140 -1.20 -8.68 -5.53
C GLN A 140 -0.16 -9.79 -5.76
N GLU A 141 0.22 -10.06 -7.00
CA GLU A 141 1.28 -11.01 -7.33
C GLU A 141 2.63 -10.50 -6.88
N PHE A 142 2.96 -9.25 -7.23
CA PHE A 142 4.21 -8.61 -6.82
C PHE A 142 4.43 -8.65 -5.31
N ALA A 143 3.40 -8.45 -4.51
CA ALA A 143 3.49 -8.51 -3.05
C ALA A 143 3.95 -9.89 -2.54
N GLN A 144 3.68 -10.99 -3.29
CA GLN A 144 4.07 -12.35 -2.93
C GLN A 144 5.44 -12.75 -3.52
N MET A 145 5.89 -12.07 -4.59
CA MET A 145 7.18 -12.38 -5.24
C MET A 145 8.34 -12.26 -4.25
N LYS A 146 9.39 -13.05 -4.50
CA LYS A 146 10.69 -12.85 -3.84
C LYS A 146 11.29 -11.53 -4.31
N ARG A 147 12.02 -10.87 -3.42
CA ARG A 147 12.79 -9.68 -3.80
C ARG A 147 13.90 -10.07 -4.76
N ASP A 148 14.01 -9.34 -5.84
CA ASP A 148 15.06 -9.40 -6.84
C ASP A 148 15.83 -8.08 -6.91
N ASN A 149 16.64 -7.92 -7.96
CA ASN A 149 17.41 -6.72 -8.22
C ASN A 149 16.82 -5.89 -9.37
N ASP A 150 15.55 -6.10 -9.73
CA ASP A 150 14.89 -5.24 -10.71
C ASP A 150 14.58 -3.86 -10.13
N ILE A 151 14.16 -2.94 -10.95
CA ILE A 151 13.79 -1.58 -10.57
C ILE A 151 12.28 -1.43 -10.69
N LEU A 152 11.62 -1.07 -9.60
CA LEU A 152 10.24 -0.60 -9.65
C LEU A 152 10.27 0.81 -10.23
N VAL A 153 9.67 0.98 -11.41
CA VAL A 153 9.63 2.26 -12.14
C VAL A 153 8.44 3.08 -11.68
N ARG A 154 7.25 2.48 -11.64
CA ARG A 154 6.02 3.14 -11.21
C ARG A 154 4.98 2.17 -10.66
N VAL A 155 4.02 2.71 -9.95
CA VAL A 155 2.77 2.04 -9.58
C VAL A 155 1.67 2.56 -10.49
N ILE A 156 0.90 1.65 -11.08
CA ILE A 156 -0.22 1.97 -11.95
C ILE A 156 -1.50 1.61 -11.21
N VAL A 157 -2.48 2.51 -11.20
CA VAL A 157 -3.80 2.28 -10.62
C VAL A 157 -4.84 2.50 -11.70
N LYS A 158 -5.56 1.46 -12.07
CA LYS A 158 -6.66 1.57 -13.04
C LYS A 158 -7.84 2.28 -12.41
N LYS A 159 -8.42 3.22 -13.14
CA LYS A 159 -9.62 3.93 -12.70
C LYS A 159 -10.85 3.09 -12.98
N ASP A 160 -11.68 2.98 -11.97
CA ASP A 160 -13.01 2.41 -12.04
C ASP A 160 -13.93 3.21 -11.10
N GLN A 161 -15.21 2.94 -11.15
CA GLN A 161 -16.17 3.48 -10.17
C GLN A 161 -16.12 2.58 -8.95
N ARG A 162 -15.47 3.06 -7.88
CA ARG A 162 -15.40 2.31 -6.62
C ARG A 162 -15.62 3.20 -5.42
N ASN A 163 -16.25 2.64 -4.42
CA ASN A 163 -16.24 3.18 -3.07
C ASN A 163 -15.14 2.47 -2.29
N MET A 164 -14.34 3.22 -1.55
CA MET A 164 -13.31 2.61 -0.71
C MET A 164 -13.09 3.38 0.60
N ILE A 165 -12.66 2.63 1.61
CA ILE A 165 -12.35 3.17 2.94
C ILE A 165 -11.06 2.50 3.43
N TYR A 166 -10.23 3.30 4.07
CA TYR A 166 -9.05 2.84 4.79
C TYR A 166 -9.18 3.17 6.28
N LEU A 167 -8.93 2.18 7.13
CA LEU A 167 -8.86 2.34 8.59
C LEU A 167 -7.56 1.71 9.11
N ALA A 168 -6.99 2.34 10.14
CA ALA A 168 -5.86 1.78 10.87
C ALA A 168 -6.08 1.93 12.37
N HIS A 169 -5.70 0.91 13.13
CA HIS A 169 -5.59 1.01 14.58
C HIS A 169 -4.13 1.13 15.00
N ARG A 170 -3.83 2.15 15.79
CA ARG A 170 -2.50 2.47 16.31
C ARG A 170 -2.57 2.68 17.82
N ASN A 171 -1.51 2.33 18.53
CA ASN A 171 -1.42 2.63 19.97
C ASN A 171 -1.22 4.13 20.24
N SER A 172 -0.53 4.81 19.33
CA SER A 172 -0.38 6.26 19.29
C SER A 172 -0.56 6.72 17.84
N LYS A 173 -1.08 7.91 17.61
CA LYS A 173 -1.51 8.40 16.31
C LYS A 173 -0.47 8.21 15.19
N THR A 174 0.80 8.45 15.45
CA THR A 174 1.88 8.39 14.46
C THR A 174 2.81 7.17 14.60
N ASP A 175 2.46 6.21 15.48
CA ASP A 175 3.22 4.96 15.61
C ASP A 175 2.90 4.00 14.44
N PHE A 176 3.66 2.92 14.35
CA PHE A 176 3.32 1.81 13.47
C PHE A 176 1.94 1.25 13.79
N PRO A 177 1.17 0.86 12.78
CA PRO A 177 -0.15 0.30 13.02
C PRO A 177 -0.07 -1.05 13.75
N VAL A 178 -1.05 -1.26 14.62
CA VAL A 178 -1.36 -2.57 15.20
C VAL A 178 -2.01 -3.44 14.14
N LEU A 179 -2.94 -2.85 13.37
CA LEU A 179 -3.61 -3.45 12.22
C LEU A 179 -4.06 -2.37 11.25
N THR A 180 -4.05 -2.69 9.96
CA THR A 180 -4.58 -1.85 8.88
C THR A 180 -5.64 -2.62 8.11
N CYS A 181 -6.69 -1.93 7.70
CA CYS A 181 -7.79 -2.47 6.91
C CYS A 181 -8.13 -1.50 5.79
N ALA A 182 -8.17 -1.99 4.56
CA ALA A 182 -8.71 -1.27 3.42
C ALA A 182 -9.79 -2.12 2.78
N VAL A 183 -10.94 -1.55 2.52
CA VAL A 183 -12.04 -2.23 1.81
C VAL A 183 -12.41 -1.38 0.62
N SER A 184 -12.56 -2.02 -0.52
CA SER A 184 -13.09 -1.38 -1.73
C SER A 184 -14.17 -2.23 -2.37
N VAL A 185 -15.19 -1.56 -2.92
CA VAL A 185 -16.33 -2.20 -3.57
C VAL A 185 -16.68 -1.43 -4.84
N ASN A 186 -16.93 -2.12 -5.92
CA ASN A 186 -17.55 -1.60 -7.13
C ASN A 186 -18.62 -2.60 -7.65
N ALA A 187 -19.21 -2.31 -8.80
CA ALA A 187 -20.27 -3.16 -9.38
C ALA A 187 -19.81 -4.60 -9.66
N GLU A 188 -18.53 -4.83 -9.93
CA GLU A 188 -17.98 -6.12 -10.34
C GLU A 188 -17.15 -6.81 -9.25
N ASN A 189 -16.43 -6.03 -8.46
CA ASN A 189 -15.43 -6.53 -7.53
C ASN A 189 -15.60 -5.91 -6.13
N GLY A 190 -15.25 -6.68 -5.12
CA GLY A 190 -15.17 -6.20 -3.74
C GLY A 190 -14.10 -6.95 -2.98
N CYS A 191 -13.26 -6.23 -2.26
CA CYS A 191 -12.18 -6.86 -1.50
C CYS A 191 -11.90 -6.19 -0.16
N VAL A 192 -11.32 -6.97 0.73
CA VAL A 192 -10.80 -6.57 2.04
C VAL A 192 -9.30 -6.83 2.07
N CYS A 193 -8.52 -5.80 2.36
CA CYS A 193 -7.06 -5.91 2.54
C CYS A 193 -6.69 -5.68 3.99
N ILE A 194 -6.01 -6.65 4.61
CA ILE A 194 -5.55 -6.58 6.00
C ILE A 194 -4.03 -6.57 6.04
N GLY A 195 -3.47 -5.52 6.64
CA GLY A 195 -2.03 -5.35 6.84
C GLY A 195 -1.65 -5.20 8.30
N ALA A 196 -0.38 -5.00 8.58
CA ALA A 196 0.20 -4.89 9.93
C ALA A 196 -0.09 -6.10 10.85
N ARG A 197 -0.32 -7.26 10.29
CA ARG A 197 -0.64 -8.51 10.99
C ARG A 197 0.57 -9.34 11.45
N PRO A 198 1.67 -8.86 11.81
CA PRO A 198 3.13 -8.81 11.56
C PRO A 198 3.64 -9.56 10.32
N GLN A 199 2.80 -9.81 9.37
CA GLN A 199 3.15 -10.31 8.04
C GLN A 199 2.73 -9.29 6.99
N LYS A 200 3.11 -9.51 5.72
CA LYS A 200 2.67 -8.69 4.57
C LYS A 200 1.14 -8.59 4.53
N ALA A 201 0.64 -7.49 3.99
CA ALA A 201 -0.78 -7.35 3.75
C ALA A 201 -1.31 -8.49 2.86
N VAL A 202 -2.53 -8.89 3.13
CA VAL A 202 -3.28 -9.91 2.37
C VAL A 202 -4.55 -9.29 1.84
N ARG A 203 -4.94 -9.67 0.63
CA ARG A 203 -6.21 -9.33 -0.01
C ARG A 203 -7.10 -10.56 0.00
N LEU A 204 -8.36 -10.36 0.37
CA LEU A 204 -9.43 -11.34 0.40
C LEU A 204 -10.62 -10.75 -0.35
N GLU A 205 -11.31 -11.56 -1.12
CA GLU A 205 -12.49 -11.10 -1.85
C GLU A 205 -13.73 -11.17 -0.96
N LEU A 206 -14.64 -10.20 -1.10
CA LEU A 206 -15.97 -10.25 -0.53
C LEU A 206 -16.81 -11.31 -1.27
N THR A 207 -17.75 -11.93 -0.57
CA THR A 207 -18.75 -12.74 -1.25
C THR A 207 -19.57 -11.88 -2.20
N GLU A 208 -19.95 -12.43 -3.36
CA GLU A 208 -20.71 -11.70 -4.38
C GLU A 208 -22.00 -11.09 -3.81
N ALA A 209 -22.72 -11.85 -3.00
CA ALA A 209 -23.96 -11.40 -2.38
C ALA A 209 -23.77 -10.19 -1.45
N VAL A 210 -22.67 -10.15 -0.65
CA VAL A 210 -22.39 -9.01 0.24
C VAL A 210 -21.85 -7.84 -0.57
N ARG A 211 -20.99 -8.07 -1.55
CA ARG A 211 -20.49 -7.03 -2.46
C ARG A 211 -21.63 -6.27 -3.14
N GLU A 212 -22.58 -6.98 -3.75
CA GLU A 212 -23.73 -6.36 -4.44
C GLU A 212 -24.59 -5.53 -3.50
N LYS A 213 -24.88 -6.07 -2.32
CA LYS A 213 -25.70 -5.38 -1.32
C LYS A 213 -25.01 -4.16 -0.73
N VAL A 214 -23.70 -4.25 -0.44
CA VAL A 214 -22.92 -3.10 0.05
C VAL A 214 -22.80 -2.02 -1.03
N TRP A 215 -22.56 -2.42 -2.29
CA TRP A 215 -22.54 -1.48 -3.40
C TRP A 215 -23.86 -0.74 -3.58
N SER A 216 -24.98 -1.42 -3.39
CA SER A 216 -26.34 -0.87 -3.52
C SER A 216 -26.88 -0.22 -2.23
N GLY A 217 -26.13 -0.25 -1.12
CA GLY A 217 -26.55 0.34 0.15
C GLY A 217 -27.67 -0.42 0.89
N VAL A 218 -27.88 -1.70 0.58
CA VAL A 218 -29.00 -2.50 1.13
C VAL A 218 -28.53 -3.71 1.95
N CYS A 219 -27.24 -3.80 2.26
CA CYS A 219 -26.71 -4.89 3.07
C CYS A 219 -27.15 -4.75 4.52
N THR A 220 -27.67 -5.82 5.10
CA THR A 220 -28.12 -5.81 6.48
C THR A 220 -26.94 -5.92 7.46
N GLU A 221 -27.15 -5.41 8.65
CA GLU A 221 -26.18 -5.48 9.77
C GLU A 221 -25.70 -6.92 10.04
N GLU A 222 -26.63 -7.89 9.98
CA GLU A 222 -26.32 -9.29 10.24
C GLU A 222 -25.46 -9.91 9.12
N GLU A 223 -25.71 -9.55 7.86
CA GLU A 223 -24.91 -10.01 6.72
C GLU A 223 -23.48 -9.44 6.80
N MET A 224 -23.36 -8.14 7.11
CA MET A 224 -22.03 -7.51 7.28
C MET A 224 -21.25 -8.12 8.43
N LYS A 225 -21.88 -8.47 9.55
CA LYS A 225 -21.26 -9.16 10.68
C LYS A 225 -20.74 -10.55 10.29
N LYS A 226 -21.57 -11.33 9.62
CA LYS A 226 -21.19 -12.69 9.16
C LYS A 226 -20.03 -12.64 8.17
N GLU A 227 -20.05 -11.71 7.23
CA GLU A 227 -18.96 -11.53 6.25
C GLU A 227 -17.66 -11.10 6.95
N ALA A 228 -17.75 -10.12 7.86
CA ALA A 228 -16.60 -9.66 8.61
C ALA A 228 -15.97 -10.78 9.46
N GLU A 229 -16.78 -11.62 10.08
CA GLU A 229 -16.33 -12.78 10.86
C GLU A 229 -15.68 -13.84 9.95
N CYS A 230 -16.30 -14.13 8.82
CA CYS A 230 -15.78 -15.07 7.83
C CYS A 230 -14.39 -14.63 7.33
N ILE A 231 -14.28 -13.38 6.86
CA ILE A 231 -13.01 -12.84 6.35
C ILE A 231 -11.95 -12.78 7.45
N ALA A 232 -12.30 -12.27 8.64
CA ALA A 232 -11.34 -12.18 9.75
C ALA A 232 -10.77 -13.55 10.16
N SER A 233 -11.58 -14.61 10.07
CA SER A 233 -11.17 -16.00 10.37
C SER A 233 -10.15 -16.57 9.38
N GLN A 234 -10.14 -16.08 8.14
CA GLN A 234 -9.21 -16.51 7.09
C GLN A 234 -7.84 -15.83 7.20
N VAL A 235 -7.74 -14.73 7.97
CA VAL A 235 -6.50 -13.97 8.09
C VAL A 235 -5.60 -14.56 9.16
N LYS A 236 -4.45 -15.09 8.77
CA LYS A 236 -3.44 -15.55 9.72
C LYS A 236 -2.81 -14.32 10.42
N MET A 237 -3.03 -14.22 11.74
CA MET A 237 -2.47 -13.19 12.60
C MET A 237 -1.26 -13.71 13.37
N ASP A 238 -0.29 -12.82 13.63
CA ASP A 238 0.86 -13.07 14.49
C ASP A 238 0.91 -12.06 15.63
N SER A 239 1.72 -12.38 16.66
CA SER A 239 1.99 -11.51 17.81
C SER A 239 3.31 -10.75 17.62
N ASN A 240 3.37 -9.54 18.15
CA ASN A 240 4.61 -8.79 18.34
C ASN A 240 4.50 -7.88 19.58
N MET A 241 5.50 -7.01 19.81
CA MET A 241 5.52 -6.09 20.95
C MET A 241 4.33 -5.12 21.02
N ARG A 242 3.56 -4.92 19.91
CA ARG A 242 2.42 -4.00 19.85
C ARG A 242 1.11 -4.64 20.23
N ALA A 243 0.91 -5.90 19.88
CA ALA A 243 -0.31 -6.63 20.22
C ALA A 243 -0.17 -8.13 20.01
N GLY A 244 -1.00 -8.90 20.72
CA GLY A 244 -1.18 -10.34 20.54
C GLY A 244 -2.05 -10.67 19.33
N LYS A 245 -1.94 -11.92 18.85
CA LYS A 245 -2.70 -12.41 17.69
C LYS A 245 -4.21 -12.44 17.95
N GLU A 246 -4.65 -12.78 19.16
CA GLU A 246 -6.05 -12.84 19.55
C GLU A 246 -6.70 -11.45 19.47
N TYR A 247 -5.99 -10.43 19.98
CA TYR A 247 -6.44 -9.03 19.88
C TYR A 247 -6.56 -8.58 18.43
N ARG A 248 -5.55 -8.90 17.59
CA ARG A 248 -5.59 -8.55 16.16
C ARG A 248 -6.72 -9.26 15.42
N SER A 249 -7.03 -10.50 15.76
CA SER A 249 -8.16 -11.22 15.13
C SER A 249 -9.50 -10.55 15.46
N ARG A 250 -9.71 -10.15 16.72
CA ARG A 250 -10.89 -9.37 17.10
C ARG A 250 -10.93 -8.00 16.44
N LEU A 251 -9.78 -7.33 16.38
CA LEU A 251 -9.65 -6.02 15.74
C LEU A 251 -9.92 -6.08 14.25
N ALA A 252 -9.50 -7.14 13.55
CA ALA A 252 -9.79 -7.34 12.14
C ALA A 252 -11.30 -7.40 11.90
N TYR A 253 -12.03 -8.22 12.65
CA TYR A 253 -13.48 -8.25 12.61
C TYR A 253 -14.09 -6.85 12.77
N VAL A 254 -13.67 -6.11 13.80
CA VAL A 254 -14.22 -4.78 14.08
C VAL A 254 -13.93 -3.79 12.95
N LEU A 255 -12.69 -3.78 12.41
CA LEU A 255 -12.33 -2.86 11.34
C LEU A 255 -13.06 -3.20 10.03
N ILE A 256 -13.16 -4.49 9.68
CA ILE A 256 -13.89 -4.94 8.49
C ILE A 256 -15.37 -4.54 8.61
N HIS A 257 -16.00 -4.88 9.73
CA HIS A 257 -17.42 -4.57 9.96
C HIS A 257 -17.70 -3.06 9.83
N ARG A 258 -16.92 -2.21 10.54
CA ARG A 258 -17.05 -0.74 10.45
C ARG A 258 -16.85 -0.20 9.05
N THR A 259 -15.95 -0.79 8.30
CA THR A 259 -15.67 -0.37 6.94
C THR A 259 -16.81 -0.75 6.01
N LEU A 260 -17.37 -1.97 6.14
CA LEU A 260 -18.55 -2.41 5.39
C LEU A 260 -19.79 -1.55 5.70
N GLU A 261 -20.03 -1.25 6.98
CA GLU A 261 -21.12 -0.38 7.42
C GLU A 261 -21.03 1.02 6.78
N ALA A 262 -19.82 1.63 6.82
CA ALA A 262 -19.61 2.93 6.21
C ALA A 262 -19.73 2.92 4.68
N LEU A 263 -19.28 1.85 4.01
CA LEU A 263 -19.47 1.68 2.56
C LEU A 263 -20.92 1.46 2.19
N ASN A 264 -21.65 0.65 2.96
CA ASN A 264 -23.07 0.41 2.75
C ASN A 264 -23.89 1.70 2.84
N THR A 265 -23.55 2.60 3.77
CA THR A 265 -24.21 3.91 3.87
C THR A 265 -23.97 4.77 2.62
N LYS A 266 -22.77 4.72 2.03
CA LYS A 266 -22.45 5.45 0.79
C LYS A 266 -23.15 4.86 -0.45
N GLY A 267 -23.36 3.56 -0.50
CA GLY A 267 -24.01 2.89 -1.62
C GLY A 267 -25.45 3.35 -1.87
N GLY A 268 -26.18 3.77 -0.84
CA GLY A 268 -27.52 4.30 -0.95
C GLY A 268 -27.65 5.71 -1.53
N ASP A 269 -26.56 6.43 -1.66
CA ASP A 269 -26.50 7.82 -2.15
C ASP A 269 -26.10 7.94 -3.64
N GLN A 270 -26.06 6.82 -4.40
CA GLN A 270 -25.67 6.78 -5.84
C GLN A 270 -26.83 6.89 -6.79
#